data_99a4a8c7f3787c9b9638114304a152ca
#
_entry.id   99a4a8c7f3787c9b9638114304a152ca
#
_cell.length_a   1.000
_cell.length_b   1.000
_cell.length_c   1.000
_cell.angle_alpha   90.00
_cell.angle_beta   90.00
_cell.angle_gamma   90.00
#
_symmetry.space_group_name_H-M   'P 1'
#
loop_
_entity.id
_entity.type
_entity.pdbx_description
1 polymer ?
#
loop_
_entity_poly.entity_id
_entity_poly.type
_entity_poly.pdbx_seq_one_letter_code
_entity_poly.pdbx_strand_id
1 'polypeptide(L)'
;MQISMVMCKPTALPSLDNAGLVRRSNMDFLSPWRQKEKVVVILGATGTGKSRLSIDIASRFPAEIVNSDKIQVHKGLDITTNKITEEERCGIPHHLLGTIPPDADFTASDFCNSALVAIKSIRARGNTPIIVGGSNSYIETLITSHDYQFRPRYECCFLWVDTAMPVLHSFVSKRVDKMVERGMVEEARNFFDPNGQYSRGIRRAIGIPELHFFFRDEKFLDRQARARLLEKAIEKIKTNTRELARRQLEKIHRLRDLEGWDLHRMNTTEVFLKHGKADANKAWEELVAGPSKIIVDKFLDNVPANMTTPRRLHMAFEALKSGVPAMEAAITAANYL
;
A
#
# COMPACT_ATOMS: atom_id res chain seq x y z
N MET A 1 42.95 -41.36 -44.21
CA MET A 1 43.77 -41.53 -43.03
C MET A 1 42.82 -41.95 -41.88
N GLN A 2 42.82 -43.24 -41.59
CA GLN A 2 42.03 -43.86 -40.53
C GLN A 2 42.66 -43.59 -39.18
N ILE A 3 41.87 -43.16 -38.17
CA ILE A 3 42.28 -43.34 -36.79
C ILE A 3 41.12 -43.94 -36.00
N SER A 4 41.48 -44.95 -35.32
CA SER A 4 40.75 -46.00 -34.67
C SER A 4 39.97 -45.61 -33.44
N MET A 5 38.78 -46.20 -33.29
CA MET A 5 37.98 -46.26 -32.04
C MET A 5 38.70 -47.11 -31.00
N VAL A 6 38.80 -46.62 -29.79
CA VAL A 6 39.09 -47.43 -28.59
C VAL A 6 37.84 -47.48 -27.72
N MET A 7 37.25 -48.68 -27.66
CA MET A 7 36.15 -48.97 -26.72
C MET A 7 36.74 -49.27 -25.34
N CYS A 8 36.30 -48.56 -24.31
CA CYS A 8 36.49 -48.99 -22.93
C CYS A 8 35.21 -49.65 -22.40
N LYS A 9 35.37 -50.84 -21.84
CA LYS A 9 34.35 -51.68 -21.22
C LYS A 9 33.89 -51.13 -19.89
N PRO A 10 32.63 -51.33 -19.47
CA PRO A 10 32.14 -50.89 -18.16
C PRO A 10 32.58 -51.89 -17.07
N THR A 11 33.14 -51.37 -16.00
CA THR A 11 33.41 -52.07 -14.76
C THR A 11 32.15 -52.09 -13.88
N ALA A 12 31.83 -53.24 -13.35
CA ALA A 12 30.70 -53.50 -12.49
C ALA A 12 30.83 -52.81 -11.14
N LEU A 13 29.70 -52.24 -10.66
CA LEU A 13 29.52 -51.72 -9.31
C LEU A 13 29.20 -52.87 -8.34
N PRO A 14 29.71 -52.83 -7.11
CA PRO A 14 29.29 -53.76 -6.05
C PRO A 14 27.94 -53.29 -5.44
N SER A 15 27.06 -54.26 -5.20
CA SER A 15 25.83 -54.15 -4.44
C SER A 15 26.13 -53.82 -2.98
N LEU A 16 25.52 -52.76 -2.46
CA LEU A 16 25.38 -52.51 -1.02
C LEU A 16 23.91 -52.49 -0.68
N ASP A 17 23.48 -53.55 -0.04
CA ASP A 17 22.21 -53.67 0.65
C ASP A 17 22.17 -52.81 1.91
N ASN A 18 20.97 -52.37 2.23
CA ASN A 18 20.50 -51.91 3.53
C ASN A 18 21.11 -50.66 4.15
N ALA A 19 20.41 -49.54 4.02
CA ALA A 19 20.17 -48.67 5.18
C ALA A 19 19.01 -47.69 4.92
N GLY A 20 17.94 -47.89 5.62
CA GLY A 20 17.12 -46.79 6.16
C GLY A 20 16.41 -45.88 5.16
N LEU A 21 15.30 -46.33 4.60
CA LEU A 21 14.22 -45.44 4.15
C LEU A 21 13.79 -44.55 5.33
N VAL A 22 14.41 -43.38 5.46
CA VAL A 22 13.78 -42.27 6.20
C VAL A 22 12.56 -41.87 5.38
N ARG A 23 11.43 -42.45 5.70
CA ARG A 23 10.13 -41.92 5.34
C ARG A 23 10.09 -40.50 5.85
N ARG A 24 10.37 -39.52 4.98
CA ARG A 24 9.84 -38.17 5.14
C ARG A 24 8.34 -38.31 5.12
N SER A 25 7.77 -38.41 6.29
CA SER A 25 6.34 -38.41 6.49
C SER A 25 5.77 -37.14 5.89
N ASN A 26 5.03 -37.25 4.80
CA ASN A 26 4.08 -36.28 4.31
C ASN A 26 2.94 -36.10 5.33
N MET A 27 3.26 -35.75 6.58
CA MET A 27 2.30 -35.52 7.67
C MET A 27 2.04 -34.05 7.93
N ASP A 28 2.54 -33.13 7.10
CA ASP A 28 2.29 -31.70 7.29
C ASP A 28 0.94 -31.20 6.73
N PHE A 29 0.13 -32.06 6.12
CA PHE A 29 -1.13 -31.65 5.51
C PHE A 29 -2.39 -31.80 6.40
N LEU A 30 -2.27 -32.32 7.62
CA LEU A 30 -3.42 -32.61 8.48
C LEU A 30 -3.26 -32.08 9.92
N SER A 31 -2.66 -30.91 10.11
CA SER A 31 -2.79 -30.20 11.40
C SER A 31 -4.01 -29.28 11.31
N PRO A 32 -5.16 -29.61 11.94
CA PRO A 32 -6.37 -28.76 11.92
C PRO A 32 -6.19 -27.42 12.66
N TRP A 33 -5.01 -27.18 13.26
CA TRP A 33 -4.75 -26.08 14.21
C TRP A 33 -3.59 -25.17 13.82
N ARG A 34 -3.19 -25.12 12.55
CA ARG A 34 -2.19 -24.13 12.16
C ARG A 34 -2.81 -22.73 12.31
N GLN A 35 -2.38 -22.02 13.34
CA GLN A 35 -2.81 -20.64 13.57
C GLN A 35 -2.54 -19.78 12.32
N LYS A 36 -3.58 -19.05 11.86
CA LYS A 36 -3.47 -18.16 10.72
C LYS A 36 -2.44 -17.05 11.01
N GLU A 37 -1.67 -16.70 10.00
CA GLU A 37 -0.75 -15.58 10.07
C GLU A 37 -1.53 -14.26 10.03
N LYS A 38 -1.07 -13.26 10.78
CA LYS A 38 -1.80 -11.99 10.96
C LYS A 38 -1.40 -10.95 9.93
N VAL A 39 -2.39 -10.27 9.38
CA VAL A 39 -2.25 -9.20 8.38
C VAL A 39 -3.15 -8.03 8.77
N VAL A 40 -2.62 -6.81 8.76
CA VAL A 40 -3.41 -5.59 8.92
C VAL A 40 -3.80 -5.05 7.56
N VAL A 41 -5.05 -4.64 7.38
CA VAL A 41 -5.57 -4.09 6.12
C VAL A 41 -6.18 -2.72 6.39
N ILE A 42 -5.66 -1.67 5.72
CA ILE A 42 -6.13 -0.29 5.89
C ILE A 42 -6.87 0.14 4.62
N LEU A 43 -8.17 0.34 4.76
CA LEU A 43 -9.09 0.79 3.73
C LEU A 43 -9.45 2.27 3.93
N GLY A 44 -9.87 2.94 2.87
CA GLY A 44 -10.36 4.32 2.91
C GLY A 44 -10.34 4.96 1.54
N ALA A 45 -11.08 6.05 1.36
CA ALA A 45 -11.02 6.84 0.14
C ALA A 45 -9.68 7.59 -0.01
N THR A 46 -9.38 8.07 -1.21
CA THR A 46 -8.19 8.93 -1.40
C THR A 46 -8.31 10.17 -0.51
N GLY A 47 -7.21 10.55 0.15
CA GLY A 47 -7.16 11.74 1.00
C GLY A 47 -7.62 11.55 2.46
N THR A 48 -8.03 10.36 2.89
CA THR A 48 -8.51 10.14 4.27
C THR A 48 -7.40 9.94 5.32
N GLY A 49 -6.12 9.90 4.93
CA GLY A 49 -5.00 9.71 5.87
C GLY A 49 -4.51 8.26 6.03
N LYS A 50 -4.89 7.34 5.13
CA LYS A 50 -4.45 5.93 5.17
C LYS A 50 -2.94 5.74 5.29
N SER A 51 -2.16 6.45 4.46
CA SER A 51 -0.69 6.34 4.47
C SER A 51 -0.11 6.80 5.79
N ARG A 52 -0.61 7.89 6.37
CA ARG A 52 -0.21 8.34 7.71
C ARG A 52 -0.50 7.26 8.76
N LEU A 53 -1.71 6.69 8.76
CA LEU A 53 -2.06 5.65 9.72
C LEU A 53 -1.18 4.40 9.55
N SER A 54 -0.83 4.01 8.32
CA SER A 54 0.06 2.86 8.10
C SER A 54 1.46 3.08 8.68
N ILE A 55 2.00 4.29 8.58
CA ILE A 55 3.27 4.67 9.22
C ILE A 55 3.14 4.67 10.75
N ASP A 56 2.07 5.27 11.30
CA ASP A 56 1.85 5.31 12.76
C ASP A 56 1.78 3.90 13.37
N ILE A 57 1.15 2.95 12.68
CA ILE A 57 1.09 1.54 13.09
C ILE A 57 2.47 0.88 12.92
N ALA A 58 3.12 1.04 11.77
CA ALA A 58 4.42 0.42 11.50
C ALA A 58 5.54 0.96 12.39
N SER A 59 5.42 2.19 12.88
CA SER A 59 6.35 2.78 13.86
C SER A 59 6.18 2.19 15.26
N ARG A 60 5.00 1.64 15.58
CA ARG A 60 4.71 1.03 16.88
C ARG A 60 4.99 -0.48 16.90
N PHE A 61 4.77 -1.16 15.79
CA PHE A 61 4.90 -2.62 15.65
C PHE A 61 5.93 -2.96 14.58
N PRO A 62 6.71 -4.05 14.72
CA PRO A 62 7.55 -4.56 13.64
C PRO A 62 6.69 -4.89 12.42
N ALA A 63 6.66 -4.00 11.43
CA ALA A 63 5.77 -4.12 10.28
C ALA A 63 6.39 -3.53 9.01
N GLU A 64 5.89 -3.97 7.87
CA GLU A 64 6.25 -3.44 6.56
C GLU A 64 4.97 -3.24 5.73
N ILE A 65 4.99 -2.28 4.83
CA ILE A 65 3.82 -1.83 4.09
C ILE A 65 3.78 -2.47 2.70
N VAL A 66 2.62 -2.99 2.31
CA VAL A 66 2.30 -3.46 0.96
C VAL A 66 1.31 -2.49 0.34
N ASN A 67 1.77 -1.67 -0.59
CA ASN A 67 0.93 -0.69 -1.27
C ASN A 67 -0.09 -1.38 -2.19
N SER A 68 -1.36 -1.02 -2.05
CA SER A 68 -2.50 -1.53 -2.84
C SER A 68 -3.14 -0.43 -3.68
N ASP A 69 -2.32 0.42 -4.30
CA ASP A 69 -2.79 1.42 -5.25
C ASP A 69 -2.32 1.07 -6.67
N LYS A 70 -3.29 0.90 -7.59
CA LYS A 70 -3.05 0.47 -8.97
C LYS A 70 -2.27 1.47 -9.82
N ILE A 71 -2.13 2.71 -9.35
CA ILE A 71 -1.40 3.76 -10.05
C ILE A 71 -0.04 4.00 -9.38
N GLN A 72 0.00 4.07 -8.06
CA GLN A 72 1.25 4.30 -7.32
C GLN A 72 2.26 3.15 -7.44
N VAL A 73 1.85 1.98 -7.91
CA VAL A 73 2.75 0.86 -8.18
C VAL A 73 3.74 1.18 -9.32
N HIS A 74 3.38 2.07 -10.23
CA HIS A 74 4.25 2.46 -11.36
C HIS A 74 5.30 3.48 -10.95
N LYS A 75 6.46 3.44 -11.62
CA LYS A 75 7.54 4.43 -11.48
C LYS A 75 7.14 5.78 -12.08
N GLY A 76 7.64 6.86 -11.48
CA GLY A 76 7.40 8.25 -11.94
C GLY A 76 6.07 8.83 -11.53
N LEU A 77 5.81 10.07 -11.89
CA LEU A 77 4.63 10.86 -11.52
C LEU A 77 4.37 10.86 -9.99
N ASP A 78 5.42 11.09 -9.20
CA ASP A 78 5.34 10.94 -7.75
C ASP A 78 4.48 12.05 -7.11
N ILE A 79 4.53 13.27 -7.66
CA ILE A 79 3.66 14.38 -7.25
C ILE A 79 2.23 14.12 -7.71
N THR A 80 2.05 13.82 -9.01
CA THR A 80 0.73 13.64 -9.64
C THR A 80 -0.06 12.49 -9.01
N THR A 81 0.62 11.41 -8.63
CA THR A 81 -0.02 10.25 -7.97
C THR A 81 -0.01 10.33 -6.46
N ASN A 82 0.56 11.40 -5.90
CA ASN A 82 0.70 11.64 -4.47
C ASN A 82 1.31 10.43 -3.75
N LYS A 83 2.44 9.93 -4.25
CA LYS A 83 3.20 8.89 -3.55
C LYS A 83 3.80 9.47 -2.27
N ILE A 84 3.87 8.64 -1.26
CA ILE A 84 4.55 8.96 0.00
C ILE A 84 6.05 9.16 -0.25
N THR A 85 6.64 10.26 0.26
CA THR A 85 8.05 10.56 0.09
C THR A 85 8.93 9.69 0.99
N GLU A 86 10.25 9.67 0.75
CA GLU A 86 11.18 8.91 1.60
C GLU A 86 11.16 9.42 3.05
N GLU A 87 11.06 10.74 3.24
CA GLU A 87 10.98 11.36 4.56
C GLU A 87 9.69 10.93 5.29
N GLU A 88 8.56 10.95 4.58
CA GLU A 88 7.25 10.55 5.13
C GLU A 88 7.20 9.05 5.48
N ARG A 89 8.00 8.20 4.82
CA ARG A 89 8.09 6.76 5.13
C ARG A 89 8.74 6.48 6.47
N CYS A 90 9.48 7.40 7.04
CA CYS A 90 10.16 7.24 8.35
C CYS A 90 10.99 5.94 8.43
N GLY A 91 11.65 5.54 7.33
CA GLY A 91 12.43 4.30 7.25
C GLY A 91 11.61 3.01 7.17
N ILE A 92 10.28 3.07 7.10
CA ILE A 92 9.43 1.89 6.98
C ILE A 92 9.49 1.33 5.54
N PRO A 93 9.82 0.04 5.35
CA PRO A 93 9.85 -0.56 4.03
C PRO A 93 8.48 -0.59 3.36
N HIS A 94 8.44 -0.15 2.08
CA HIS A 94 7.24 -0.17 1.25
C HIS A 94 7.44 -1.11 0.07
N HIS A 95 6.56 -2.07 -0.09
CA HIS A 95 6.48 -2.99 -1.22
C HIS A 95 5.42 -2.50 -2.22
N LEU A 96 5.60 -2.76 -3.50
CA LEU A 96 4.69 -2.42 -4.59
C LEU A 96 4.43 -0.89 -4.71
N LEU A 97 5.42 -0.09 -4.40
CA LEU A 97 5.38 1.36 -4.56
C LEU A 97 6.49 1.78 -5.53
N GLY A 98 6.10 2.30 -6.72
CA GLY A 98 7.06 2.73 -7.74
C GLY A 98 7.95 1.60 -8.30
N THR A 99 7.44 0.38 -8.40
CA THR A 99 8.23 -0.79 -8.80
C THR A 99 8.03 -1.20 -10.26
N ILE A 100 6.89 -0.89 -10.85
CA ILE A 100 6.49 -1.32 -12.19
C ILE A 100 6.86 -0.23 -13.22
N PRO A 101 7.31 -0.58 -14.44
CA PRO A 101 7.52 0.39 -15.52
C PRO A 101 6.28 1.24 -15.81
N PRO A 102 6.43 2.51 -16.21
CA PRO A 102 5.31 3.43 -16.38
C PRO A 102 4.24 2.97 -17.37
N ASP A 103 4.65 2.36 -18.46
CA ASP A 103 3.75 1.95 -19.56
C ASP A 103 3.26 0.50 -19.45
N ALA A 104 3.70 -0.25 -18.43
CA ALA A 104 3.28 -1.62 -18.21
C ALA A 104 1.85 -1.68 -17.67
N ASP A 105 1.10 -2.70 -18.05
CA ASP A 105 -0.17 -3.00 -17.40
C ASP A 105 0.06 -3.66 -16.05
N PHE A 106 -0.83 -3.38 -15.11
CA PHE A 106 -0.83 -4.01 -13.79
C PHE A 106 -2.29 -4.29 -13.39
N THR A 107 -2.62 -5.56 -13.39
CA THR A 107 -3.97 -6.07 -13.14
C THR A 107 -4.19 -6.42 -11.66
N ALA A 108 -5.43 -6.76 -11.30
CA ALA A 108 -5.72 -7.28 -9.96
C ALA A 108 -5.00 -8.62 -9.69
N SER A 109 -4.83 -9.46 -10.72
CA SER A 109 -4.09 -10.72 -10.60
C SER A 109 -2.60 -10.48 -10.35
N ASP A 110 -2.00 -9.54 -11.08
CA ASP A 110 -0.58 -9.16 -10.86
C ASP A 110 -0.36 -8.62 -9.45
N PHE A 111 -1.31 -7.78 -8.97
CA PHE A 111 -1.28 -7.32 -7.59
C PHE A 111 -1.36 -8.49 -6.60
N CYS A 112 -2.32 -9.39 -6.75
CA CYS A 112 -2.50 -10.50 -5.81
C CYS A 112 -1.26 -11.38 -5.73
N ASN A 113 -0.66 -11.75 -6.87
CA ASN A 113 0.55 -12.55 -6.92
C ASN A 113 1.74 -11.83 -6.26
N SER A 114 1.94 -10.56 -6.59
CA SER A 114 3.03 -9.75 -6.04
C SER A 114 2.85 -9.49 -4.55
N ALA A 115 1.62 -9.21 -4.10
CA ALA A 115 1.28 -9.00 -2.70
C ALA A 115 1.53 -10.27 -1.86
N LEU A 116 1.15 -11.46 -2.36
CA LEU A 116 1.43 -12.72 -1.67
C LEU A 116 2.93 -13.00 -1.52
N VAL A 117 3.73 -12.67 -2.53
CA VAL A 117 5.20 -12.78 -2.45
C VAL A 117 5.74 -11.83 -1.38
N ALA A 118 5.30 -10.57 -1.41
CA ALA A 118 5.71 -9.56 -0.42
C ALA A 118 5.30 -9.99 1.00
N ILE A 119 4.06 -10.39 1.22
CA ILE A 119 3.53 -10.84 2.52
C ILE A 119 4.36 -12.01 3.07
N LYS A 120 4.64 -13.04 2.25
CA LYS A 120 5.47 -14.17 2.68
C LYS A 120 6.88 -13.72 3.08
N SER A 121 7.49 -12.83 2.30
CA SER A 121 8.81 -12.30 2.59
C SER A 121 8.83 -11.47 3.89
N ILE A 122 7.83 -10.62 4.12
CA ILE A 122 7.65 -9.84 5.36
C ILE A 122 7.52 -10.78 6.57
N ARG A 123 6.66 -11.80 6.45
CA ARG A 123 6.46 -12.80 7.52
C ARG A 123 7.72 -13.59 7.82
N ALA A 124 8.50 -13.96 6.80
CA ALA A 124 9.78 -14.66 6.98
C ALA A 124 10.80 -13.84 7.80
N ARG A 125 10.71 -12.50 7.77
CA ARG A 125 11.51 -11.60 8.61
C ARG A 125 10.93 -11.38 10.01
N GLY A 126 9.80 -12.00 10.34
CA GLY A 126 9.10 -11.83 11.63
C GLY A 126 8.26 -10.55 11.71
N ASN A 127 8.12 -9.79 10.62
CA ASN A 127 7.35 -8.56 10.57
C ASN A 127 5.87 -8.80 10.23
N THR A 128 5.02 -7.84 10.60
CA THR A 128 3.59 -7.85 10.28
C THR A 128 3.36 -7.12 8.95
N PRO A 129 2.73 -7.75 7.93
CA PRO A 129 2.38 -7.05 6.71
C PRO A 129 1.17 -6.13 6.94
N ILE A 130 1.27 -4.88 6.45
CA ILE A 130 0.19 -3.89 6.44
C ILE A 130 -0.17 -3.63 4.97
N ILE A 131 -1.32 -4.10 4.52
CA ILE A 131 -1.85 -3.81 3.18
C ILE A 131 -2.59 -2.48 3.26
N VAL A 132 -2.17 -1.48 2.45
CA VAL A 132 -2.79 -0.16 2.46
C VAL A 132 -2.91 0.41 1.05
N GLY A 133 -4.06 0.98 0.70
CA GLY A 133 -4.23 1.65 -0.58
C GLY A 133 -5.68 2.00 -0.92
N GLY A 134 -5.85 2.68 -2.06
CA GLY A 134 -7.15 3.12 -2.56
C GLY A 134 -7.82 2.14 -3.52
N SER A 135 -7.10 1.10 -3.99
CA SER A 135 -7.66 0.12 -4.93
C SER A 135 -8.39 -1.01 -4.19
N ASN A 136 -9.54 -0.68 -3.58
CA ASN A 136 -10.33 -1.62 -2.77
C ASN A 136 -10.70 -2.90 -3.52
N SER A 137 -10.89 -2.85 -4.87
CA SER A 137 -11.12 -4.05 -5.67
C SER A 137 -9.92 -5.00 -5.70
N TYR A 138 -8.70 -4.49 -5.62
CA TYR A 138 -7.49 -5.33 -5.54
C TYR A 138 -7.42 -6.07 -4.20
N ILE A 139 -7.70 -5.35 -3.11
CA ILE A 139 -7.77 -5.93 -1.76
C ILE A 139 -8.89 -6.98 -1.70
N GLU A 140 -10.07 -6.66 -2.23
CA GLU A 140 -11.20 -7.58 -2.32
C GLU A 140 -10.81 -8.86 -3.06
N THR A 141 -10.25 -8.75 -4.27
CA THR A 141 -9.81 -9.91 -5.06
C THR A 141 -8.81 -10.77 -4.30
N LEU A 142 -7.81 -10.16 -3.67
CA LEU A 142 -6.80 -10.88 -2.89
C LEU A 142 -7.43 -11.71 -1.76
N ILE A 143 -8.41 -11.13 -1.06
CA ILE A 143 -8.97 -11.73 0.15
C ILE A 143 -10.08 -12.73 -0.15
N THR A 144 -10.88 -12.49 -1.20
CA THR A 144 -12.11 -13.28 -1.47
C THR A 144 -11.95 -14.33 -2.56
N SER A 145 -11.00 -14.15 -3.50
CA SER A 145 -10.81 -15.14 -4.56
C SER A 145 -10.21 -16.44 -4.01
N HIS A 146 -10.85 -17.54 -4.37
CA HIS A 146 -10.41 -18.89 -4.02
C HIS A 146 -9.01 -19.24 -4.59
N ASP A 147 -8.60 -18.62 -5.69
CA ASP A 147 -7.32 -18.88 -6.34
C ASP A 147 -6.14 -18.53 -5.45
N TYR A 148 -6.28 -17.52 -4.59
CA TYR A 148 -5.19 -17.04 -3.74
C TYR A 148 -5.15 -17.70 -2.36
N GLN A 149 -6.19 -18.42 -1.97
CA GLN A 149 -6.28 -19.11 -0.67
C GLN A 149 -5.86 -18.21 0.50
N PHE A 150 -6.29 -16.92 0.46
CA PHE A 150 -5.85 -15.91 1.42
C PHE A 150 -6.45 -16.15 2.80
N ARG A 151 -7.78 -16.22 2.90
CA ARG A 151 -8.51 -16.41 4.17
C ARG A 151 -8.15 -17.70 4.94
N PRO A 152 -7.87 -18.83 4.28
CA PRO A 152 -7.38 -20.03 4.98
C PRO A 152 -6.02 -19.82 5.68
N ARG A 153 -5.15 -18.96 5.13
CA ARG A 153 -3.77 -18.76 5.62
C ARG A 153 -3.63 -17.56 6.55
N TYR A 154 -4.40 -16.51 6.29
CA TYR A 154 -4.25 -15.22 6.95
C TYR A 154 -5.53 -14.81 7.68
N GLU A 155 -5.34 -14.30 8.91
CA GLU A 155 -6.34 -13.58 9.67
C GLU A 155 -6.14 -12.08 9.44
N CYS A 156 -7.23 -11.32 9.20
CA CYS A 156 -7.17 -9.92 8.86
C CYS A 156 -7.75 -9.04 9.95
N CYS A 157 -7.02 -7.98 10.32
CA CYS A 157 -7.57 -6.84 11.05
C CYS A 157 -7.84 -5.72 10.04
N PHE A 158 -9.11 -5.34 9.87
CA PHE A 158 -9.50 -4.30 8.92
C PHE A 158 -9.71 -2.97 9.63
N LEU A 159 -8.94 -1.95 9.22
CA LEU A 159 -9.11 -0.56 9.65
C LEU A 159 -9.68 0.25 8.48
N TRP A 160 -10.79 0.91 8.70
CA TRP A 160 -11.41 1.79 7.71
C TRP A 160 -11.25 3.25 8.11
N VAL A 161 -10.40 3.98 7.42
CA VAL A 161 -10.20 5.42 7.61
C VAL A 161 -11.26 6.16 6.81
N ASP A 162 -12.16 6.83 7.50
CA ASP A 162 -13.34 7.48 6.94
C ASP A 162 -13.40 8.97 7.27
N THR A 163 -13.88 9.77 6.32
CA THR A 163 -14.07 11.22 6.45
C THR A 163 -15.40 11.59 5.83
N ALA A 164 -16.18 12.46 6.48
CA ALA A 164 -17.42 12.99 5.90
C ALA A 164 -17.16 13.62 4.52
N MET A 165 -17.96 13.23 3.51
CA MET A 165 -17.72 13.57 2.09
C MET A 165 -17.55 15.07 1.82
N PRO A 166 -18.35 15.99 2.40
CA PRO A 166 -18.15 17.43 2.17
C PRO A 166 -16.77 17.92 2.62
N VAL A 167 -16.29 17.43 3.77
CA VAL A 167 -14.97 17.74 4.31
C VAL A 167 -13.87 17.13 3.45
N LEU A 168 -14.04 15.88 3.05
CA LEU A 168 -13.10 15.16 2.17
C LEU A 168 -12.99 15.85 0.80
N HIS A 169 -14.11 16.25 0.19
CA HIS A 169 -14.12 16.96 -1.10
C HIS A 169 -13.35 18.29 -1.03
N SER A 170 -13.54 19.07 0.03
CA SER A 170 -12.77 20.30 0.26
C SER A 170 -11.28 19.99 0.39
N PHE A 171 -10.93 18.97 1.19
CA PHE A 171 -9.55 18.61 1.44
C PHE A 171 -8.83 18.11 0.17
N VAL A 172 -9.43 17.18 -0.58
CA VAL A 172 -8.78 16.65 -1.81
C VAL A 172 -8.66 17.72 -2.90
N SER A 173 -9.58 18.68 -2.96
CA SER A 173 -9.46 19.83 -3.88
C SER A 173 -8.26 20.70 -3.50
N LYS A 174 -8.09 21.08 -2.23
CA LYS A 174 -6.92 21.82 -1.73
C LYS A 174 -5.62 21.05 -1.92
N ARG A 175 -5.67 19.70 -1.79
CA ARG A 175 -4.51 18.86 -2.07
C ARG A 175 -4.07 18.96 -3.53
N VAL A 176 -5.01 19.01 -4.48
CA VAL A 176 -4.67 19.24 -5.90
C VAL A 176 -3.98 20.60 -6.07
N ASP A 177 -4.44 21.67 -5.41
CA ASP A 177 -3.78 22.97 -5.47
C ASP A 177 -2.32 22.87 -4.96
N LYS A 178 -2.09 22.22 -3.83
CA LYS A 178 -0.73 21.96 -3.32
C LYS A 178 0.13 21.11 -4.28
N MET A 179 -0.46 20.13 -4.96
CA MET A 179 0.26 19.33 -5.97
C MET A 179 0.69 20.21 -7.15
N VAL A 180 -0.16 21.13 -7.59
CA VAL A 180 0.18 22.12 -8.63
C VAL A 180 1.33 23.01 -8.17
N GLU A 181 1.29 23.54 -6.95
CA GLU A 181 2.36 24.34 -6.34
C GLU A 181 3.69 23.56 -6.26
N ARG A 182 3.63 22.26 -6.00
CA ARG A 182 4.80 21.37 -5.94
C ARG A 182 5.36 20.97 -7.31
N GLY A 183 4.75 21.41 -8.41
CA GLY A 183 5.24 21.16 -9.76
C GLY A 183 4.53 20.03 -10.52
N MET A 184 3.33 19.62 -10.11
CA MET A 184 2.56 18.56 -10.80
C MET A 184 2.41 18.81 -12.31
N VAL A 185 2.20 20.07 -12.73
CA VAL A 185 2.02 20.42 -14.13
C VAL A 185 3.29 20.14 -14.92
N GLU A 186 4.46 20.48 -14.37
CA GLU A 186 5.73 20.22 -15.03
C GLU A 186 6.11 18.74 -15.03
N GLU A 187 5.82 18.03 -13.91
CA GLU A 187 5.97 16.59 -13.86
C GLU A 187 5.13 15.90 -14.95
N ALA A 188 3.85 16.30 -15.09
CA ALA A 188 2.96 15.78 -16.12
C ALA A 188 3.41 16.14 -17.55
N ARG A 189 4.01 17.32 -17.73
CA ARG A 189 4.58 17.76 -19.02
C ARG A 189 5.68 16.82 -19.51
N ASN A 190 6.54 16.34 -18.61
CA ASN A 190 7.62 15.40 -18.94
C ASN A 190 7.08 14.02 -19.38
N PHE A 191 5.82 13.71 -19.08
CA PHE A 191 5.12 12.50 -19.52
C PHE A 191 4.19 12.74 -20.73
N PHE A 192 4.12 13.99 -21.21
CA PHE A 192 3.23 14.32 -22.32
C PHE A 192 3.72 13.70 -23.63
N ASP A 193 2.82 13.03 -24.30
CA ASP A 193 2.98 12.49 -25.65
C ASP A 193 1.74 12.89 -26.46
N PRO A 194 1.87 13.64 -27.56
CA PRO A 194 0.74 14.06 -28.41
C PRO A 194 -0.12 12.88 -28.88
N ASN A 195 0.51 11.71 -29.07
CA ASN A 195 -0.16 10.47 -29.52
C ASN A 195 -0.35 9.47 -28.36
N GLY A 196 -0.15 9.91 -27.12
CA GLY A 196 -0.17 9.05 -25.94
C GLY A 196 -1.53 8.40 -25.69
N GLN A 197 -1.50 7.12 -25.34
CA GLN A 197 -2.68 6.38 -24.92
C GLN A 197 -2.85 6.51 -23.40
N TYR A 198 -4.01 7.03 -22.96
CA TYR A 198 -4.32 7.23 -21.53
C TYR A 198 -5.10 6.07 -20.91
N SER A 199 -5.18 4.93 -21.60
CA SER A 199 -5.87 3.72 -21.12
C SER A 199 -4.96 2.74 -20.40
N ARG A 200 -3.62 2.93 -20.42
CA ARG A 200 -2.62 1.98 -19.95
C ARG A 200 -1.65 2.61 -18.95
N GLY A 201 -1.04 1.76 -18.11
CA GLY A 201 0.02 2.12 -17.21
C GLY A 201 -0.31 3.32 -16.30
N ILE A 202 0.71 4.10 -15.99
CA ILE A 202 0.61 5.31 -15.15
C ILE A 202 -0.13 6.47 -15.84
N ARG A 203 -0.22 6.44 -17.19
CA ARG A 203 -0.90 7.49 -17.95
C ARG A 203 -2.40 7.60 -17.65
N ARG A 204 -2.99 6.60 -16.96
CA ARG A 204 -4.35 6.63 -16.40
C ARG A 204 -4.49 7.49 -15.14
N ALA A 205 -3.38 7.97 -14.58
CA ALA A 205 -3.40 8.80 -13.37
C ALA A 205 -4.23 10.07 -13.62
N ILE A 206 -5.09 10.40 -12.65
CA ILE A 206 -5.80 11.70 -12.66
C ILE A 206 -4.74 12.80 -12.64
N GLY A 207 -4.84 13.74 -13.55
CA GLY A 207 -3.86 14.79 -13.83
C GLY A 207 -3.25 14.66 -15.23
N ILE A 208 -3.06 13.45 -15.74
CA ILE A 208 -2.43 13.24 -17.05
C ILE A 208 -3.40 13.44 -18.21
N PRO A 209 -4.55 12.74 -18.27
CA PRO A 209 -5.53 12.96 -19.34
C PRO A 209 -6.09 14.39 -19.33
N GLU A 210 -6.29 14.98 -18.15
CA GLU A 210 -6.87 16.32 -18.01
C GLU A 210 -5.94 17.41 -18.52
N LEU A 211 -4.63 17.27 -18.39
CA LEU A 211 -3.63 18.23 -18.86
C LEU A 211 -3.28 18.04 -20.34
N HIS A 212 -3.74 16.96 -21.00
CA HIS A 212 -3.40 16.67 -22.40
C HIS A 212 -3.72 17.83 -23.33
N PHE A 213 -4.95 18.34 -23.30
CA PHE A 213 -5.38 19.44 -24.18
C PHE A 213 -4.62 20.72 -23.88
N PHE A 214 -4.29 20.98 -22.62
CA PHE A 214 -3.46 22.11 -22.25
C PHE A 214 -2.08 22.03 -22.91
N PHE A 215 -1.38 20.90 -22.81
CA PHE A 215 -0.03 20.74 -23.38
C PHE A 215 -0.04 20.75 -24.92
N ARG A 216 -1.09 20.22 -25.54
CA ARG A 216 -1.24 20.21 -26.98
C ARG A 216 -1.40 21.63 -27.53
N ASP A 217 -2.24 22.44 -26.90
CA ASP A 217 -2.71 23.70 -27.45
C ASP A 217 -1.98 24.93 -26.90
N GLU A 218 -1.26 24.84 -25.78
CA GLU A 218 -0.65 25.98 -25.08
C GLU A 218 0.31 26.83 -25.93
N LYS A 219 0.97 26.23 -26.94
CA LYS A 219 1.91 26.94 -27.81
C LYS A 219 1.22 27.89 -28.79
N PHE A 220 -0.07 27.68 -29.03
CA PHE A 220 -0.87 28.47 -29.98
C PHE A 220 -1.73 29.51 -29.25
N LEU A 221 -1.68 29.57 -27.92
CA LEU A 221 -2.53 30.44 -27.13
C LEU A 221 -1.73 31.63 -26.58
N ASP A 222 -2.43 32.76 -26.49
CA ASP A 222 -1.92 33.91 -25.73
C ASP A 222 -1.86 33.59 -24.22
N ARG A 223 -1.24 34.48 -23.46
CA ARG A 223 -1.02 34.30 -22.03
C ARG A 223 -2.36 34.11 -21.26
N GLN A 224 -3.40 34.84 -21.64
CA GLN A 224 -4.68 34.80 -20.92
C GLN A 224 -5.45 33.52 -21.24
N ALA A 225 -5.50 33.13 -22.52
CA ALA A 225 -6.15 31.89 -22.97
C ALA A 225 -5.45 30.65 -22.39
N ARG A 226 -4.09 30.67 -22.34
CA ARG A 226 -3.30 29.61 -21.69
C ARG A 226 -3.65 29.48 -20.21
N ALA A 227 -3.72 30.57 -19.45
CA ALA A 227 -4.06 30.56 -18.04
C ALA A 227 -5.46 29.96 -17.79
N ARG A 228 -6.45 30.38 -18.59
CA ARG A 228 -7.82 29.84 -18.53
C ARG A 228 -7.88 28.34 -18.85
N LEU A 229 -7.12 27.89 -19.84
CA LEU A 229 -7.10 26.46 -20.22
C LEU A 229 -6.47 25.61 -19.12
N LEU A 230 -5.39 26.07 -18.51
CA LEU A 230 -4.77 25.41 -17.37
C LEU A 230 -5.71 25.35 -16.16
N GLU A 231 -6.38 26.44 -15.84
CA GLU A 231 -7.36 26.51 -14.73
C GLU A 231 -8.50 25.49 -14.95
N LYS A 232 -9.03 25.39 -16.18
CA LYS A 232 -10.04 24.38 -16.53
C LYS A 232 -9.52 22.96 -16.33
N ALA A 233 -8.28 22.67 -16.74
CA ALA A 233 -7.68 21.35 -16.54
C ALA A 233 -7.54 21.02 -15.04
N ILE A 234 -7.07 21.97 -14.22
CA ILE A 234 -6.93 21.81 -12.77
C ILE A 234 -8.31 21.57 -12.12
N GLU A 235 -9.35 22.31 -12.49
CA GLU A 235 -10.69 22.08 -11.93
C GLU A 235 -11.26 20.72 -12.35
N LYS A 236 -10.93 20.24 -13.55
CA LYS A 236 -11.29 18.88 -13.98
C LYS A 236 -10.57 17.82 -13.13
N ILE A 237 -9.29 18.02 -12.81
CA ILE A 237 -8.51 17.15 -11.90
C ILE A 237 -9.18 17.09 -10.53
N LYS A 238 -9.55 18.23 -9.95
CA LYS A 238 -10.26 18.30 -8.67
C LYS A 238 -11.57 17.53 -8.71
N THR A 239 -12.37 17.72 -9.78
CA THR A 239 -13.65 17.04 -9.97
C THR A 239 -13.46 15.53 -10.06
N ASN A 240 -12.51 15.06 -10.87
CA ASN A 240 -12.23 13.62 -11.03
C ASN A 240 -11.68 13.01 -9.74
N THR A 241 -10.91 13.78 -8.94
CA THR A 241 -10.42 13.33 -7.63
C THR A 241 -11.55 13.19 -6.60
N ARG A 242 -12.51 14.12 -6.57
CA ARG A 242 -13.73 14.02 -5.73
C ARG A 242 -14.55 12.79 -6.13
N GLU A 243 -14.73 12.59 -7.42
CA GLU A 243 -15.47 11.43 -7.95
C GLU A 243 -14.75 10.09 -7.63
N LEU A 244 -13.42 10.04 -7.71
CA LEU A 244 -12.65 8.89 -7.27
C LEU A 244 -12.90 8.58 -5.80
N ALA A 245 -12.85 9.61 -4.93
CA ALA A 245 -13.11 9.44 -3.50
C ALA A 245 -14.51 8.86 -3.23
N ARG A 246 -15.55 9.37 -3.92
CA ARG A 246 -16.92 8.87 -3.83
C ARG A 246 -17.02 7.39 -4.20
N ARG A 247 -16.48 7.01 -5.37
CA ARG A 247 -16.50 5.61 -5.84
C ARG A 247 -15.73 4.66 -4.91
N GLN A 248 -14.63 5.13 -4.32
CA GLN A 248 -13.88 4.33 -3.35
C GLN A 248 -14.69 4.10 -2.08
N LEU A 249 -15.38 5.12 -1.57
CA LEU A 249 -16.24 5.01 -0.40
C LEU A 249 -17.42 4.07 -0.65
N GLU A 250 -18.09 4.15 -1.79
CA GLU A 250 -19.18 3.22 -2.16
C GLU A 250 -18.73 1.77 -2.14
N LYS A 251 -17.52 1.50 -2.67
CA LYS A 251 -16.96 0.14 -2.59
C LYS A 251 -16.71 -0.32 -1.17
N ILE A 252 -16.24 0.56 -0.28
CA ILE A 252 -16.00 0.21 1.13
C ILE A 252 -17.32 -0.07 1.83
N HIS A 253 -18.36 0.72 1.58
CA HIS A 253 -19.71 0.44 2.13
C HIS A 253 -20.20 -0.94 1.70
N ARG A 254 -20.04 -1.30 0.41
CA ARG A 254 -20.39 -2.64 -0.07
C ARG A 254 -19.57 -3.74 0.64
N LEU A 255 -18.25 -3.53 0.83
CA LEU A 255 -17.42 -4.51 1.53
C LEU A 255 -17.85 -4.69 3.00
N ARG A 256 -18.19 -3.61 3.69
CA ARG A 256 -18.66 -3.65 5.09
C ARG A 256 -19.87 -4.57 5.26
N ASP A 257 -20.73 -4.62 4.25
CA ASP A 257 -21.98 -5.39 4.30
C ASP A 257 -21.78 -6.87 3.88
N LEU A 258 -20.53 -7.27 3.53
CA LEU A 258 -20.17 -8.63 3.20
C LEU A 258 -19.68 -9.40 4.44
N GLU A 259 -19.99 -10.69 4.52
CA GLU A 259 -19.53 -11.57 5.58
C GLU A 259 -17.99 -11.63 5.65
N GLY A 260 -17.45 -11.57 6.85
CA GLY A 260 -16.03 -11.64 7.13
C GLY A 260 -15.25 -10.35 6.82
N TRP A 261 -15.95 -9.22 6.62
CA TRP A 261 -15.37 -7.88 6.53
C TRP A 261 -15.75 -7.06 7.77
N ASP A 262 -15.17 -7.42 8.92
CA ASP A 262 -15.37 -6.66 10.16
C ASP A 262 -14.49 -5.41 10.15
N LEU A 263 -15.05 -4.28 9.71
CA LEU A 263 -14.33 -3.02 9.51
C LEU A 263 -14.36 -2.17 10.79
N HIS A 264 -13.22 -1.95 11.41
CA HIS A 264 -13.06 -0.96 12.46
C HIS A 264 -12.98 0.45 11.85
N ARG A 265 -14.06 1.22 11.97
CA ARG A 265 -14.15 2.57 11.39
C ARG A 265 -13.44 3.61 12.24
N MET A 266 -12.47 4.33 11.64
CA MET A 266 -11.76 5.47 12.21
C MET A 266 -12.25 6.75 11.56
N ASN A 267 -13.02 7.58 12.28
CA ASN A 267 -13.58 8.82 11.75
C ASN A 267 -12.58 9.96 11.86
N THR A 268 -12.10 10.45 10.72
CA THR A 268 -11.09 11.53 10.63
C THR A 268 -11.70 12.90 10.38
N THR A 269 -13.02 13.05 10.34
CA THR A 269 -13.70 14.29 9.96
C THR A 269 -13.24 15.48 10.82
N GLU A 270 -13.19 15.31 12.14
CA GLU A 270 -12.75 16.39 13.04
C GLU A 270 -11.28 16.76 12.87
N VAL A 271 -10.43 15.77 12.56
CA VAL A 271 -9.01 16.01 12.27
C VAL A 271 -8.88 16.96 11.07
N PHE A 272 -9.63 16.69 10.00
CA PHE A 272 -9.58 17.53 8.79
C PHE A 272 -10.19 18.92 8.99
N LEU A 273 -11.21 19.05 9.84
CA LEU A 273 -11.77 20.35 10.22
C LEU A 273 -10.78 21.20 11.04
N LYS A 274 -9.85 20.55 11.74
CA LYS A 274 -8.76 21.20 12.50
C LYS A 274 -7.46 21.31 11.68
N HIS A 275 -7.43 20.83 10.43
CA HIS A 275 -6.23 20.85 9.59
C HIS A 275 -5.68 22.27 9.43
N GLY A 276 -4.35 22.42 9.61
CA GLY A 276 -3.69 23.72 9.67
C GLY A 276 -3.73 24.42 11.04
N LYS A 277 -4.34 23.79 12.06
CA LYS A 277 -4.35 24.25 13.45
C LYS A 277 -3.44 23.36 14.32
N ALA A 278 -2.90 23.91 15.41
CA ALA A 278 -2.03 23.18 16.34
C ALA A 278 -2.68 21.88 16.87
N ASP A 279 -4.00 21.85 17.00
CA ASP A 279 -4.74 20.72 17.56
C ASP A 279 -4.98 19.55 16.59
N ALA A 280 -4.62 19.67 15.30
CA ALA A 280 -4.89 18.61 14.31
C ALA A 280 -4.14 17.31 14.63
N ASN A 281 -2.89 17.40 15.07
CA ASN A 281 -2.09 16.23 15.44
C ASN A 281 -2.61 15.57 16.71
N LYS A 282 -3.04 16.35 17.69
CA LYS A 282 -3.67 15.84 18.92
C LYS A 282 -4.96 15.09 18.58
N ALA A 283 -5.83 15.71 17.76
CA ALA A 283 -7.07 15.09 17.31
C ALA A 283 -6.80 13.78 16.51
N TRP A 284 -5.75 13.76 15.68
CA TRP A 284 -5.34 12.55 14.96
C TRP A 284 -4.94 11.43 15.92
N GLU A 285 -4.11 11.70 16.92
CA GLU A 285 -3.69 10.69 17.90
C GLU A 285 -4.89 10.19 18.72
N GLU A 286 -5.75 11.08 19.19
CA GLU A 286 -6.89 10.73 20.02
C GLU A 286 -7.98 9.95 19.28
N LEU A 287 -8.28 10.32 18.03
CA LEU A 287 -9.43 9.79 17.28
C LEU A 287 -9.07 8.68 16.28
N VAL A 288 -7.81 8.60 15.86
CA VAL A 288 -7.40 7.71 14.77
C VAL A 288 -6.24 6.81 15.18
N ALA A 289 -5.05 7.37 15.42
CA ALA A 289 -3.85 6.57 15.62
C ALA A 289 -3.90 5.79 16.94
N GLY A 290 -4.28 6.40 18.06
CA GLY A 290 -4.38 5.75 19.36
C GLY A 290 -5.36 4.58 19.35
N PRO A 291 -6.64 4.77 18.98
CA PRO A 291 -7.59 3.66 18.87
C PRO A 291 -7.14 2.57 17.92
N SER A 292 -6.55 2.92 16.76
CA SER A 292 -6.05 1.92 15.79
C SER A 292 -4.92 1.09 16.37
N LYS A 293 -3.98 1.71 17.09
CA LYS A 293 -2.87 1.02 17.78
C LYS A 293 -3.41 0.02 18.80
N ILE A 294 -4.43 0.37 19.58
CA ILE A 294 -5.06 -0.52 20.56
C ILE A 294 -5.73 -1.73 19.87
N ILE A 295 -6.44 -1.51 18.76
CA ILE A 295 -7.08 -2.57 17.99
C ILE A 295 -6.04 -3.54 17.43
N VAL A 296 -4.98 -2.99 16.81
CA VAL A 296 -3.90 -3.80 16.23
C VAL A 296 -3.13 -4.56 17.32
N ASP A 297 -2.87 -3.94 18.47
CA ASP A 297 -2.20 -4.58 19.62
C ASP A 297 -2.99 -5.81 20.09
N LYS A 298 -4.28 -5.64 20.37
CA LYS A 298 -5.16 -6.74 20.74
C LYS A 298 -5.23 -7.84 19.67
N PHE A 299 -5.28 -7.44 18.40
CA PHE A 299 -5.26 -8.38 17.29
C PHE A 299 -3.95 -9.16 17.23
N LEU A 300 -2.80 -8.52 17.45
CA LEU A 300 -1.49 -9.16 17.41
C LEU A 300 -1.21 -10.01 18.67
N ASP A 301 -1.70 -9.63 19.85
CA ASP A 301 -1.48 -10.32 21.13
C ASP A 301 -2.36 -11.56 21.34
N ASN A 302 -3.46 -11.72 20.59
CA ASN A 302 -4.25 -12.95 20.59
C ASN A 302 -3.49 -14.16 20.01
N VAL A 303 -2.19 -14.28 20.37
CA VAL A 303 -1.36 -15.46 20.14
C VAL A 303 -1.44 -16.32 21.38
N PRO A 304 -1.81 -17.62 21.33
CA PRO A 304 -1.70 -18.52 22.46
C PRO A 304 -0.27 -18.49 23.04
N ALA A 305 -0.18 -18.49 24.37
CA ALA A 305 1.07 -18.32 25.13
C ALA A 305 2.22 -19.28 24.76
N ASN A 306 1.98 -20.28 23.93
CA ASN A 306 2.96 -21.30 23.53
C ASN A 306 3.92 -20.87 22.42
N MET A 307 3.79 -19.67 21.85
CA MET A 307 4.63 -19.16 20.74
C MET A 307 5.25 -17.77 21.01
N THR A 308 5.42 -17.37 22.25
CA THR A 308 6.22 -16.18 22.58
C THR A 308 7.69 -16.50 22.41
N THR A 309 8.26 -16.18 21.25
CA THR A 309 9.72 -16.18 21.11
C THR A 309 10.32 -15.07 21.98
N PRO A 310 11.43 -15.33 22.68
CA PRO A 310 12.06 -14.38 23.65
C PRO A 310 12.50 -13.03 23.05
N ARG A 311 12.48 -12.89 21.74
CA ARG A 311 12.95 -11.70 21.02
C ARG A 311 12.05 -10.46 21.16
N ARG A 312 10.75 -10.62 21.43
CA ARG A 312 9.81 -9.49 21.55
C ARG A 312 10.00 -8.68 22.84
N LEU A 313 10.32 -9.34 23.95
CA LEU A 313 10.57 -8.66 25.24
C LEU A 313 11.88 -7.88 25.25
N HIS A 314 12.91 -8.37 24.55
CA HIS A 314 14.23 -7.73 24.56
C HIS A 314 14.24 -6.40 23.77
N MET A 315 13.58 -6.34 22.61
CA MET A 315 13.52 -5.11 21.81
C MET A 315 12.63 -4.02 22.44
N ALA A 316 11.53 -4.39 23.08
CA ALA A 316 10.68 -3.44 23.80
C ALA A 316 11.39 -2.83 25.03
N PHE A 317 12.25 -3.60 25.70
CA PHE A 317 13.02 -3.15 26.86
C PHE A 317 14.21 -2.27 26.49
N GLU A 318 14.86 -2.52 25.34
CA GLU A 318 15.95 -1.70 24.81
C GLU A 318 15.44 -0.36 24.25
N ALA A 319 14.28 -0.34 23.59
CA ALA A 319 13.65 0.90 23.10
C ALA A 319 13.22 1.84 24.25
N LEU A 320 12.84 1.27 25.41
CA LEU A 320 12.53 2.04 26.62
C LEU A 320 13.79 2.59 27.33
N LYS A 321 14.95 1.96 27.13
CA LYS A 321 16.23 2.41 27.73
C LYS A 321 16.96 3.46 26.91
N SER A 322 16.73 3.54 25.59
CA SER A 322 17.50 4.41 24.69
C SER A 322 17.03 5.85 24.62
N GLY A 323 16.01 6.27 25.36
CA GLY A 323 15.65 7.69 25.63
C GLY A 323 15.71 8.67 24.44
N VAL A 324 15.63 8.19 23.18
CA VAL A 324 15.65 9.04 22.01
C VAL A 324 14.22 9.51 21.72
N PRO A 325 13.95 10.81 21.75
CA PRO A 325 12.62 11.32 21.47
C PRO A 325 12.30 11.18 19.97
N ALA A 326 11.48 10.19 19.64
CA ALA A 326 10.87 10.01 18.31
C ALA A 326 9.92 11.18 17.92
N MET A 327 9.91 12.26 18.70
CA MET A 327 8.90 13.31 18.64
C MET A 327 9.22 14.46 17.65
N GLU A 328 10.48 14.64 17.23
CA GLU A 328 10.81 15.77 16.34
C GLU A 328 10.69 15.44 14.85
N ALA A 329 10.93 14.20 14.43
CA ALA A 329 10.76 13.79 13.03
C ALA A 329 9.27 13.73 12.59
N ALA A 330 8.36 13.42 13.52
CA ALA A 330 6.92 13.39 13.25
C ALA A 330 6.30 14.80 13.07
N ILE A 331 6.93 15.84 13.61
CA ILE A 331 6.43 17.22 13.55
C ILE A 331 6.63 17.80 12.14
N THR A 332 7.68 17.43 11.44
CA THR A 332 7.97 17.93 10.09
C THR A 332 7.03 17.31 9.05
N ALA A 333 6.71 16.01 9.17
CA ALA A 333 5.76 15.33 8.28
C ALA A 333 4.31 15.86 8.41
N ALA A 334 3.93 16.39 9.57
CA ALA A 334 2.59 16.91 9.82
C ALA A 334 2.28 18.22 9.09
N ASN A 335 3.27 18.95 8.61
CA ASN A 335 3.09 20.20 7.87
C ASN A 335 2.86 20.00 6.37
N TYR A 336 2.92 18.76 5.86
CA TYR A 336 2.81 18.41 4.44
C TYR A 336 1.62 17.49 4.09
N LEU A 337 0.68 17.31 5.02
CA LEU A 337 -0.58 16.63 4.72
C LEU A 337 -1.68 17.58 4.27
#